data_1d2989dceeb1f6ae2f1411ce6c31b06f
#
_entry.id   1d2989dceeb1f6ae2f1411ce6c31b06f
#
_cell.length_a   1.000
_cell.length_b   1.000
_cell.length_c   1.000
_cell.angle_alpha   90.00
_cell.angle_beta   90.00
_cell.angle_gamma   90.00
#
_symmetry.space_group_name_H-M   'P 1'
#
loop_
_entity.id
_entity.type
_entity.pdbx_description
1 polymer ?
#
loop_
_entity_poly.entity_id
_entity_poly.type
_entity_poly.pdbx_seq_one_letter_code
_entity_poly.pdbx_strand_id
1 'polypeptide(L)'
;SQAVRWIINLAPFGILGLVFNAVSTSGMKIFTQYGKLILLLVGCMLFQEFITNGIIVGFCLKKNPYPLISRCARESGLTAFFIRSSAANIPVNMELCEKMGLDKDNYSVSIPLGSTINMDGAAITITVMTLAAAHTLGISVSIPTAIVLSILATLSACGASGIAGGSLLLIPVACSLFGISNDIAMQVVGVGFIIGVIQDSCETALNSSSDVLLTATA
;
A
#
# COMPACT_ATOMS: atom_id res chain seq x y z
N SER A 1 -1.38 -23.03 4.76
CA SER A 1 -0.62 -24.31 4.83
C SER A 1 0.60 -24.14 5.73
N GLN A 2 1.14 -25.26 6.25
CA GLN A 2 2.32 -25.24 7.13
C GLN A 2 3.54 -24.59 6.44
N ALA A 3 3.69 -24.76 5.14
CA ALA A 3 4.74 -24.14 4.33
C ALA A 3 4.67 -22.59 4.35
N VAL A 4 3.46 -22.01 4.29
CA VAL A 4 3.26 -20.55 4.36
C VAL A 4 3.69 -20.00 5.73
N ARG A 5 3.38 -20.70 6.82
CA ARG A 5 3.83 -20.30 8.16
C ARG A 5 5.35 -20.32 8.29
N TRP A 6 6.03 -21.30 7.70
CA TRP A 6 7.49 -21.36 7.67
C TRP A 6 8.12 -20.18 6.91
N ILE A 7 7.54 -19.82 5.76
CA ILE A 7 7.98 -18.66 4.98
C ILE A 7 7.78 -17.37 5.77
N ILE A 8 6.62 -17.21 6.44
CA ILE A 8 6.34 -16.05 7.28
C ILE A 8 7.32 -15.95 8.45
N ASN A 9 7.68 -17.06 9.10
CA ASN A 9 8.66 -17.07 10.18
C ASN A 9 10.08 -16.72 9.71
N LEU A 10 10.41 -16.96 8.46
CA LEU A 10 11.70 -16.58 7.84
C LEU A 10 11.70 -15.14 7.29
N ALA A 11 10.53 -14.52 7.14
CA ALA A 11 10.37 -13.16 6.60
C ALA A 11 11.27 -12.12 7.32
N PRO A 12 11.42 -12.08 8.67
CA PRO A 12 12.28 -11.12 9.34
C PRO A 12 13.73 -11.16 8.87
N PHE A 13 14.25 -12.35 8.60
CA PHE A 13 15.63 -12.52 8.09
C PHE A 13 15.77 -12.07 6.63
N GLY A 14 14.76 -12.37 5.79
CA GLY A 14 14.70 -11.90 4.41
C GLY A 14 14.64 -10.37 4.33
N ILE A 15 13.85 -9.76 5.19
CA ILE A 15 13.69 -8.31 5.28
C ILE A 15 14.98 -7.64 5.79
N LEU A 16 15.60 -8.20 6.83
CA LEU A 16 16.88 -7.70 7.29
C LEU A 16 17.90 -7.68 6.14
N GLY A 17 17.93 -8.75 5.33
CA GLY A 17 18.77 -8.83 4.14
C GLY A 17 18.42 -7.78 3.08
N LEU A 18 17.12 -7.55 2.81
CA LEU A 18 16.65 -6.54 1.86
C LEU A 18 16.98 -5.12 2.33
N VAL A 19 16.72 -4.80 3.60
CA VAL A 19 17.04 -3.49 4.18
C VAL A 19 18.55 -3.27 4.19
N PHE A 20 19.31 -4.28 4.60
CA PHE A 20 20.78 -4.23 4.56
C PHE A 20 21.29 -3.99 3.14
N ASN A 21 20.77 -4.71 2.15
CA ASN A 21 21.15 -4.53 0.76
C ASN A 21 20.78 -3.12 0.26
N ALA A 22 19.57 -2.64 0.52
CA ALA A 22 19.14 -1.31 0.12
C ALA A 22 20.01 -0.21 0.74
N VAL A 23 20.31 -0.30 2.03
CA VAL A 23 21.16 0.67 2.73
C VAL A 23 22.63 0.55 2.29
N SER A 24 23.13 -0.66 2.05
CA SER A 24 24.50 -0.89 1.61
C SER A 24 24.77 -0.42 0.19
N THR A 25 23.79 -0.59 -0.71
CA THR A 25 23.92 -0.22 -2.14
C THR A 25 23.64 1.24 -2.40
N SER A 26 22.62 1.81 -1.76
CA SER A 26 22.19 3.19 -1.98
C SER A 26 22.60 4.16 -0.86
N GLY A 27 23.02 3.63 0.28
CA GLY A 27 23.52 4.39 1.45
C GLY A 27 22.46 5.32 2.04
N MET A 28 22.89 6.18 2.97
CA MET A 28 22.04 7.23 3.57
C MET A 28 21.54 8.28 2.57
N LYS A 29 22.10 8.27 1.34
CA LYS A 29 21.67 9.16 0.26
C LYS A 29 20.20 9.00 -0.12
N ILE A 30 19.61 7.80 0.06
CA ILE A 30 18.16 7.57 -0.13
C ILE A 30 17.35 8.57 0.70
N PHE A 31 17.69 8.72 1.98
CA PHE A 31 16.95 9.60 2.89
C PHE A 31 17.17 11.08 2.60
N THR A 32 18.35 11.47 2.15
CA THR A 32 18.64 12.87 1.82
C THR A 32 18.08 13.28 0.46
N GLN A 33 18.12 12.40 -0.52
CA GLN A 33 17.68 12.69 -1.88
C GLN A 33 16.17 12.50 -2.07
N TYR A 34 15.61 11.44 -1.50
CA TYR A 34 14.20 11.08 -1.66
C TYR A 34 13.36 11.22 -0.39
N GLY A 35 13.93 11.78 0.68
CA GLY A 35 13.27 11.88 1.99
C GLY A 35 11.94 12.63 1.94
N LYS A 36 11.84 13.70 1.17
CA LYS A 36 10.58 14.45 1.00
C LYS A 36 9.49 13.59 0.32
N LEU A 37 9.87 12.82 -0.69
CA LEU A 37 8.94 11.93 -1.41
C LEU A 37 8.47 10.79 -0.50
N ILE A 38 9.40 10.16 0.23
CA ILE A 38 9.07 9.11 1.21
C ILE A 38 8.14 9.66 2.29
N LEU A 39 8.46 10.84 2.84
CA LEU A 39 7.63 11.47 3.87
C LEU A 39 6.22 11.78 3.37
N LEU A 40 6.10 12.26 2.13
CA LEU A 40 4.80 12.53 1.51
C LEU A 40 3.99 11.24 1.32
N LEU A 41 4.61 10.20 0.76
CA LEU A 41 3.96 8.89 0.55
C LEU A 41 3.48 8.29 1.87
N VAL A 42 4.37 8.17 2.85
CA VAL A 42 4.04 7.61 4.17
C VAL A 42 3.01 8.49 4.88
N GLY A 43 3.13 9.82 4.79
CA GLY A 43 2.17 10.76 5.36
C GLY A 43 0.77 10.59 4.78
N CYS A 44 0.64 10.44 3.46
CA CYS A 44 -0.65 10.16 2.80
C CYS A 44 -1.22 8.81 3.23
N MET A 45 -0.38 7.76 3.35
CA MET A 45 -0.81 6.44 3.79
C MET A 45 -1.29 6.45 5.24
N LEU A 46 -0.59 7.13 6.13
CA LEU A 46 -1.01 7.30 7.53
C LEU A 46 -2.31 8.13 7.63
N PHE A 47 -2.45 9.16 6.79
CA PHE A 47 -3.69 9.93 6.73
C PHE A 47 -4.87 9.05 6.30
N GLN A 48 -4.67 8.21 5.27
CA GLN A 48 -5.67 7.25 4.81
C GLN A 48 -6.06 6.28 5.94
N GLU A 49 -5.08 5.65 6.59
CA GLU A 49 -5.32 4.66 7.65
C GLU A 49 -6.06 5.24 8.86
N PHE A 50 -5.60 6.38 9.37
CA PHE A 50 -6.12 6.89 10.64
C PHE A 50 -7.22 7.92 10.50
N ILE A 51 -7.21 8.72 9.43
CA ILE A 51 -8.21 9.79 9.24
C ILE A 51 -9.32 9.32 8.33
N THR A 52 -9.03 8.93 7.09
CA THR A 52 -10.07 8.56 6.12
C THR A 52 -10.81 7.30 6.56
N ASN A 53 -10.08 6.23 6.88
CA ASN A 53 -10.67 4.99 7.38
C ASN A 53 -11.37 5.23 8.74
N GLY A 54 -10.80 6.10 9.58
CA GLY A 54 -11.44 6.51 10.84
C GLY A 54 -12.82 7.14 10.64
N ILE A 55 -12.95 8.03 9.66
CA ILE A 55 -14.22 8.67 9.33
C ILE A 55 -15.21 7.63 8.78
N ILE A 56 -14.78 6.79 7.83
CA ILE A 56 -15.65 5.78 7.19
C ILE A 56 -16.17 4.80 8.25
N VAL A 57 -15.26 4.18 9.00
CA VAL A 57 -15.60 3.18 10.02
C VAL A 57 -16.42 3.78 11.16
N GLY A 58 -16.06 5.00 11.61
CA GLY A 58 -16.80 5.71 12.64
C GLY A 58 -18.23 6.04 12.22
N PHE A 59 -18.42 6.41 10.95
CA PHE A 59 -19.75 6.65 10.38
C PHE A 59 -20.58 5.38 10.26
N CYS A 60 -19.98 4.28 9.79
CA CYS A 60 -20.65 2.99 9.61
C CYS A 60 -21.02 2.34 10.96
N LEU A 61 -20.06 2.23 11.87
CA LEU A 61 -20.28 1.58 13.16
C LEU A 61 -20.96 2.47 14.20
N LYS A 62 -21.01 3.79 13.99
CA LYS A 62 -21.50 4.80 14.96
C LYS A 62 -20.85 4.67 16.33
N LYS A 63 -19.58 4.26 16.36
CA LYS A 63 -18.76 4.04 17.56
C LYS A 63 -17.35 4.58 17.32
N ASN A 64 -16.54 4.64 18.38
CA ASN A 64 -15.14 4.98 18.23
C ASN A 64 -14.41 3.96 17.35
N PRO A 65 -13.87 4.33 16.16
CA PRO A 65 -13.23 3.42 15.22
C PRO A 65 -11.81 3.02 15.63
N TYR A 66 -11.12 3.85 16.43
CA TYR A 66 -9.69 3.72 16.68
C TYR A 66 -9.25 2.42 17.37
N PRO A 67 -10.01 1.81 18.30
CA PRO A 67 -9.64 0.52 18.85
C PRO A 67 -9.56 -0.58 17.76
N LEU A 68 -10.51 -0.56 16.80
CA LEU A 68 -10.52 -1.51 15.68
C LEU A 68 -9.38 -1.22 14.71
N ILE A 69 -9.19 0.04 14.29
CA ILE A 69 -8.10 0.46 13.42
C ILE A 69 -6.74 0.06 14.00
N SER A 70 -6.50 0.38 15.29
CA SER A 70 -5.25 0.04 15.96
C SER A 70 -5.01 -1.47 16.05
N ARG A 71 -6.06 -2.26 16.21
CA ARG A 71 -5.98 -3.72 16.20
C ARG A 71 -5.61 -4.25 14.81
N CYS A 72 -6.29 -3.79 13.77
CA CYS A 72 -6.00 -4.16 12.38
C CYS A 72 -4.59 -3.75 11.96
N ALA A 73 -4.18 -2.52 12.25
CA ALA A 73 -2.84 -2.03 11.94
C ALA A 73 -1.75 -2.84 12.65
N ARG A 74 -1.96 -3.23 13.92
CA ARG A 74 -0.98 -3.98 14.70
C ARG A 74 -0.92 -5.48 14.33
N GLU A 75 -2.06 -6.14 14.14
CA GLU A 75 -2.09 -7.60 13.93
C GLU A 75 -1.97 -7.98 12.46
N SER A 76 -2.57 -7.21 11.54
CA SER A 76 -2.47 -7.40 10.08
C SER A 76 -1.39 -6.51 9.47
N GLY A 77 -1.50 -5.19 9.67
CA GLY A 77 -0.62 -4.21 9.03
C GLY A 77 0.85 -4.41 9.34
N LEU A 78 1.21 -4.67 10.61
CA LEU A 78 2.61 -4.92 10.97
C LEU A 78 3.17 -6.16 10.28
N THR A 79 2.40 -7.23 10.18
CA THR A 79 2.83 -8.46 9.48
C THR A 79 2.97 -8.19 7.98
N ALA A 80 1.99 -7.51 7.39
CA ALA A 80 2.00 -7.14 5.97
C ALA A 80 3.17 -6.20 5.62
N PHE A 81 3.50 -5.25 6.51
CA PHE A 81 4.66 -4.38 6.38
C PHE A 81 5.95 -5.15 6.12
N PHE A 82 6.13 -6.23 6.85
CA PHE A 82 7.33 -7.05 6.71
C PHE A 82 7.27 -8.03 5.55
N ILE A 83 6.12 -8.59 5.24
CA ILE A 83 5.95 -9.56 4.13
C ILE A 83 5.94 -8.86 2.77
N ARG A 84 5.43 -7.61 2.69
CA ARG A 84 5.28 -6.83 1.46
C ARG A 84 4.46 -7.53 0.38
N SER A 85 3.45 -8.31 0.81
CA SER A 85 2.53 -8.99 -0.09
C SER A 85 1.17 -9.17 0.61
N SER A 86 0.15 -8.47 0.15
CA SER A 86 -1.22 -8.62 0.65
C SER A 86 -1.74 -10.04 0.43
N ALA A 87 -1.40 -10.66 -0.70
CA ALA A 87 -1.76 -12.04 -1.00
C ALA A 87 -1.14 -13.04 -0.01
N ALA A 88 0.13 -12.85 0.37
CA ALA A 88 0.79 -13.71 1.36
C ALA A 88 0.25 -13.45 2.79
N ASN A 89 -0.36 -12.29 3.05
CA ASN A 89 -0.94 -11.94 4.35
C ASN A 89 -2.39 -12.44 4.53
N ILE A 90 -3.04 -13.00 3.50
CA ILE A 90 -4.39 -13.56 3.58
C ILE A 90 -4.60 -14.48 4.79
N PRO A 91 -3.71 -15.48 5.07
CA PRO A 91 -3.90 -16.35 6.23
C PRO A 91 -3.91 -15.61 7.58
N VAL A 92 -3.11 -14.56 7.71
CA VAL A 92 -3.04 -13.72 8.91
C VAL A 92 -4.34 -12.93 9.07
N ASN A 93 -4.84 -12.34 7.99
CA ASN A 93 -6.09 -11.59 7.97
C ASN A 93 -7.29 -12.48 8.30
N MET A 94 -7.35 -13.69 7.74
CA MET A 94 -8.42 -14.66 8.06
C MET A 94 -8.38 -15.09 9.53
N GLU A 95 -7.19 -15.36 10.07
CA GLU A 95 -7.03 -15.71 11.49
C GLU A 95 -7.45 -14.54 12.40
N LEU A 96 -7.14 -13.30 11.99
CA LEU A 96 -7.57 -12.11 12.74
C LEU A 96 -9.09 -11.93 12.70
N CYS A 97 -9.74 -12.13 11.56
CA CYS A 97 -11.21 -12.11 11.45
C CYS A 97 -11.86 -13.17 12.35
N GLU A 98 -11.32 -14.39 12.37
CA GLU A 98 -11.78 -15.46 13.27
C GLU A 98 -11.64 -15.06 14.74
N LYS A 99 -10.50 -14.51 15.15
CA LYS A 99 -10.27 -14.00 16.53
C LYS A 99 -11.19 -12.85 16.92
N MET A 100 -11.68 -12.08 15.94
CA MET A 100 -12.68 -11.03 16.16
C MET A 100 -14.11 -11.56 16.22
N GLY A 101 -14.33 -12.83 15.92
CA GLY A 101 -15.65 -13.45 15.91
C GLY A 101 -16.50 -13.05 14.71
N LEU A 102 -15.88 -12.68 13.59
CA LEU A 102 -16.60 -12.33 12.36
C LEU A 102 -17.17 -13.58 11.70
N ASP A 103 -18.23 -13.40 10.91
CA ASP A 103 -18.84 -14.48 10.16
C ASP A 103 -17.85 -15.08 9.14
N LYS A 104 -17.65 -16.40 9.23
CA LYS A 104 -16.73 -17.14 8.38
C LYS A 104 -17.12 -17.09 6.91
N ASP A 105 -18.39 -17.14 6.59
CA ASP A 105 -18.86 -17.11 5.21
C ASP A 105 -18.59 -15.75 4.58
N ASN A 106 -18.60 -14.66 5.39
CA ASN A 106 -18.22 -13.34 4.92
C ASN A 106 -16.70 -13.23 4.73
N TYR A 107 -15.88 -13.42 5.77
CA TYR A 107 -14.44 -13.15 5.65
C TYR A 107 -13.70 -14.15 4.76
N SER A 108 -14.22 -15.36 4.52
CA SER A 108 -13.61 -16.32 3.61
C SER A 108 -13.67 -15.87 2.14
N VAL A 109 -14.57 -14.95 1.82
CA VAL A 109 -14.70 -14.33 0.49
C VAL A 109 -14.08 -12.94 0.47
N SER A 110 -14.41 -12.08 1.45
CA SER A 110 -13.98 -10.68 1.45
C SER A 110 -12.47 -10.54 1.56
N ILE A 111 -11.79 -11.30 2.41
CA ILE A 111 -10.33 -11.20 2.60
C ILE A 111 -9.53 -11.61 1.35
N PRO A 112 -9.78 -12.76 0.69
CA PRO A 112 -9.09 -13.07 -0.56
C PRO A 112 -9.40 -12.07 -1.68
N LEU A 113 -10.63 -11.59 -1.77
CA LEU A 113 -11.04 -10.59 -2.76
C LEU A 113 -10.36 -9.24 -2.45
N GLY A 114 -10.43 -8.78 -1.21
CA GLY A 114 -9.82 -7.53 -0.76
C GLY A 114 -8.31 -7.50 -0.96
N SER A 115 -7.61 -8.62 -0.79
CA SER A 115 -6.18 -8.72 -1.05
C SER A 115 -5.77 -8.35 -2.48
N THR A 116 -6.72 -8.25 -3.41
CA THR A 116 -6.50 -7.84 -4.80
C THR A 116 -7.16 -6.53 -5.17
N ILE A 117 -8.30 -6.17 -4.59
CA ILE A 117 -9.06 -4.97 -4.97
C ILE A 117 -8.99 -3.84 -3.93
N ASN A 118 -8.72 -4.14 -2.66
CA ASN A 118 -8.57 -3.14 -1.60
C ASN A 118 -7.12 -2.65 -1.55
N MET A 119 -6.76 -1.79 -2.49
CA MET A 119 -5.39 -1.35 -2.79
C MET A 119 -5.26 0.18 -2.66
N ASP A 120 -5.75 0.72 -1.54
CA ASP A 120 -5.71 2.15 -1.26
C ASP A 120 -4.27 2.71 -1.15
N GLY A 121 -3.35 1.97 -0.56
CA GLY A 121 -1.93 2.32 -0.54
C GLY A 121 -1.29 2.32 -1.94
N ALA A 122 -1.65 1.35 -2.79
CA ALA A 122 -1.18 1.31 -4.17
C ALA A 122 -1.72 2.50 -4.99
N ALA A 123 -2.98 2.87 -4.80
CA ALA A 123 -3.57 4.04 -5.44
C ALA A 123 -2.85 5.34 -5.02
N ILE A 124 -2.51 5.47 -3.74
CA ILE A 124 -1.70 6.59 -3.23
C ILE A 124 -0.32 6.60 -3.89
N THR A 125 0.35 5.46 -3.96
CA THR A 125 1.68 5.35 -4.59
C THR A 125 1.64 5.79 -6.05
N ILE A 126 0.72 5.24 -6.85
CA ILE A 126 0.57 5.58 -8.28
C ILE A 126 0.31 7.09 -8.43
N THR A 127 -0.62 7.64 -7.64
CA THR A 127 -0.99 9.06 -7.71
C THR A 127 0.17 9.97 -7.33
N VAL A 128 0.79 9.75 -6.17
CA VAL A 128 1.86 10.62 -5.64
C VAL A 128 3.10 10.55 -6.51
N MET A 129 3.51 9.36 -6.97
CA MET A 129 4.67 9.20 -7.84
C MET A 129 4.46 9.89 -9.20
N THR A 130 3.26 9.77 -9.77
CA THR A 130 2.91 10.45 -11.04
C THR A 130 2.87 11.97 -10.88
N LEU A 131 2.29 12.49 -9.78
CA LEU A 131 2.27 13.92 -9.50
C LEU A 131 3.67 14.48 -9.24
N ALA A 132 4.52 13.72 -8.54
CA ALA A 132 5.92 14.10 -8.33
C ALA A 132 6.69 14.18 -9.66
N ALA A 133 6.45 13.26 -10.59
CA ALA A 133 7.01 13.30 -11.92
C ALA A 133 6.53 14.53 -12.71
N ALA A 134 5.21 14.77 -12.73
CA ALA A 134 4.62 15.94 -13.39
C ALA A 134 5.19 17.26 -12.83
N HIS A 135 5.28 17.37 -11.49
CA HIS A 135 5.88 18.52 -10.84
C HIS A 135 7.36 18.73 -11.23
N THR A 136 8.13 17.66 -11.25
CA THR A 136 9.56 17.70 -11.61
C THR A 136 9.78 18.16 -13.07
N LEU A 137 8.84 17.81 -13.94
CA LEU A 137 8.85 18.21 -15.37
C LEU A 137 8.22 19.59 -15.61
N GLY A 138 7.75 20.28 -14.56
CA GLY A 138 7.10 21.59 -14.69
C GLY A 138 5.70 21.52 -15.34
N ILE A 139 5.08 20.34 -15.35
CA ILE A 139 3.72 20.15 -15.89
C ILE A 139 2.71 20.65 -14.84
N SER A 140 1.88 21.62 -15.24
CA SER A 140 0.81 22.11 -14.38
C SER A 140 -0.35 21.10 -14.32
N VAL A 141 -0.77 20.74 -13.12
CA VAL A 141 -1.87 19.80 -12.90
C VAL A 141 -3.11 20.57 -12.47
N SER A 142 -4.17 20.51 -13.28
CA SER A 142 -5.47 21.09 -12.91
C SER A 142 -6.21 20.15 -11.93
N ILE A 143 -7.13 20.71 -11.13
CA ILE A 143 -7.97 19.90 -10.22
C ILE A 143 -8.75 18.81 -10.96
N PRO A 144 -9.43 19.09 -12.10
CA PRO A 144 -10.09 18.04 -12.86
C PRO A 144 -9.16 16.91 -13.29
N THR A 145 -7.94 17.25 -13.76
CA THR A 145 -6.95 16.24 -14.16
C THR A 145 -6.47 15.40 -12.96
N ALA A 146 -6.32 16.03 -11.78
CA ALA A 146 -5.97 15.31 -10.55
C ALA A 146 -7.07 14.33 -10.14
N ILE A 147 -8.34 14.69 -10.30
CA ILE A 147 -9.48 13.79 -10.04
C ILE A 147 -9.46 12.60 -11.00
N VAL A 148 -9.25 12.85 -12.29
CA VAL A 148 -9.13 11.78 -13.31
C VAL A 148 -7.97 10.86 -12.99
N LEU A 149 -6.81 11.42 -12.58
CA LEU A 149 -5.66 10.64 -12.13
C LEU A 149 -6.02 9.75 -10.94
N SER A 150 -6.72 10.29 -9.95
CA SER A 150 -7.10 9.52 -8.74
C SER A 150 -8.03 8.34 -9.09
N ILE A 151 -9.00 8.55 -9.99
CA ILE A 151 -9.87 7.48 -10.49
C ILE A 151 -9.05 6.42 -11.25
N LEU A 152 -8.19 6.86 -12.17
CA LEU A 152 -7.33 5.97 -12.94
C LEU A 152 -6.38 5.17 -12.03
N ALA A 153 -5.77 5.82 -11.05
CA ALA A 153 -4.88 5.18 -10.08
C ALA A 153 -5.63 4.12 -9.25
N THR A 154 -6.84 4.43 -8.79
CA THR A 154 -7.67 3.49 -8.02
C THR A 154 -8.03 2.26 -8.85
N LEU A 155 -8.49 2.45 -10.10
CA LEU A 155 -8.81 1.35 -11.01
C LEU A 155 -7.56 0.52 -11.36
N SER A 156 -6.44 1.18 -11.61
CA SER A 156 -5.16 0.52 -11.90
C SER A 156 -4.65 -0.27 -10.70
N ALA A 157 -4.80 0.27 -9.47
CA ALA A 157 -4.36 -0.38 -8.24
C ALA A 157 -4.98 -1.77 -8.05
N CYS A 158 -6.24 -1.98 -8.47
CA CYS A 158 -6.87 -3.30 -8.46
C CYS A 158 -6.13 -4.31 -9.35
N GLY A 159 -5.29 -3.87 -10.29
CA GLY A 159 -4.43 -4.70 -11.13
C GLY A 159 -3.05 -5.01 -10.53
N ALA A 160 -2.71 -4.41 -9.38
CA ALA A 160 -1.39 -4.61 -8.74
C ALA A 160 -1.16 -6.02 -8.18
N SER A 161 -2.22 -6.83 -8.06
CA SER A 161 -2.20 -8.25 -7.69
C SER A 161 -1.63 -8.57 -6.29
N GLY A 162 -1.51 -7.60 -5.40
CA GLY A 162 -1.05 -7.77 -4.01
C GLY A 162 0.37 -8.35 -3.86
N ILE A 163 1.22 -8.14 -4.86
CA ILE A 163 2.63 -8.56 -4.88
C ILE A 163 3.57 -7.37 -4.66
N ALA A 164 4.76 -7.63 -4.11
CA ALA A 164 5.74 -6.59 -3.84
C ALA A 164 6.10 -5.79 -5.10
N GLY A 165 5.98 -4.45 -5.01
CA GLY A 165 6.30 -3.53 -6.10
C GLY A 165 5.31 -3.52 -7.27
N GLY A 166 4.17 -4.21 -7.15
CA GLY A 166 3.17 -4.29 -8.21
C GLY A 166 2.60 -2.94 -8.63
N SER A 167 2.37 -2.05 -7.68
CA SER A 167 1.86 -0.69 -7.91
C SER A 167 2.81 0.16 -8.78
N LEU A 168 4.13 -0.01 -8.62
CA LEU A 168 5.12 0.75 -9.37
C LEU A 168 5.03 0.52 -10.88
N LEU A 169 4.70 -0.70 -11.29
CA LEU A 169 4.57 -1.07 -12.70
C LEU A 169 3.36 -0.40 -13.38
N LEU A 170 2.44 0.19 -12.61
CA LEU A 170 1.26 0.88 -13.10
C LEU A 170 1.47 2.40 -13.25
N ILE A 171 2.58 2.93 -12.73
CA ILE A 171 2.94 4.36 -12.86
C ILE A 171 3.00 4.82 -14.32
N PRO A 172 3.56 4.07 -15.30
CA PRO A 172 3.58 4.50 -16.70
C PRO A 172 2.19 4.74 -17.29
N VAL A 173 1.18 3.96 -16.87
CA VAL A 173 -0.21 4.15 -17.29
C VAL A 173 -0.73 5.50 -16.77
N ALA A 174 -0.46 5.85 -15.52
CA ALA A 174 -0.86 7.12 -14.94
C ALA A 174 -0.06 8.31 -15.53
N CYS A 175 1.22 8.12 -15.81
CA CYS A 175 2.08 9.12 -16.46
C CYS A 175 1.60 9.48 -17.88
N SER A 176 1.02 8.53 -18.61
CA SER A 176 0.49 8.77 -19.95
C SER A 176 -0.63 9.82 -19.99
N LEU A 177 -1.38 9.98 -18.89
CA LEU A 177 -2.41 11.01 -18.72
C LEU A 177 -1.84 12.43 -18.86
N PHE A 178 -0.58 12.62 -18.52
CA PHE A 178 0.12 13.91 -18.59
C PHE A 178 1.05 14.03 -19.81
N GLY A 179 0.98 13.10 -20.76
CA GLY A 179 1.87 13.07 -21.92
C GLY A 179 3.35 12.80 -21.55
N ILE A 180 3.61 12.26 -20.36
CA ILE A 180 4.95 11.89 -19.93
C ILE A 180 5.38 10.65 -20.72
N SER A 181 6.55 10.72 -21.37
CA SER A 181 7.06 9.61 -22.17
C SER A 181 7.33 8.36 -21.31
N ASN A 182 7.23 7.21 -21.93
CA ASN A 182 7.45 5.94 -21.24
C ASN A 182 8.87 5.83 -20.65
N ASP A 183 9.86 6.39 -21.32
CA ASP A 183 11.26 6.38 -20.83
C ASP A 183 11.41 7.15 -19.51
N ILE A 184 10.74 8.30 -19.39
CA ILE A 184 10.71 9.08 -18.14
C ILE A 184 9.89 8.34 -17.09
N ALA A 185 8.73 7.79 -17.46
CA ALA A 185 7.90 7.02 -16.55
C ALA A 185 8.66 5.80 -15.96
N MET A 186 9.46 5.13 -16.77
CA MET A 186 10.32 4.03 -16.29
C MET A 186 11.44 4.50 -15.36
N GLN A 187 11.94 5.73 -15.49
CA GLN A 187 12.85 6.32 -14.50
C GLN A 187 12.14 6.56 -13.17
N VAL A 188 10.86 7.01 -13.19
CA VAL A 188 10.03 7.15 -11.98
C VAL A 188 9.82 5.81 -11.31
N VAL A 189 9.55 4.75 -12.07
CA VAL A 189 9.48 3.36 -11.58
C VAL A 189 10.81 2.97 -10.92
N GLY A 190 11.95 3.30 -11.54
CA GLY A 190 13.28 3.06 -10.97
C GLY A 190 13.48 3.75 -9.60
N VAL A 191 13.04 5.01 -9.48
CA VAL A 191 13.03 5.71 -8.17
C VAL A 191 12.14 4.97 -7.17
N GLY A 192 10.96 4.51 -7.60
CA GLY A 192 10.05 3.72 -6.78
C GLY A 192 10.72 2.46 -6.23
N PHE A 193 11.48 1.72 -7.04
CA PHE A 193 12.23 0.56 -6.56
C PHE A 193 13.35 0.92 -5.57
N ILE A 194 14.01 2.08 -5.73
CA ILE A 194 15.02 2.54 -4.79
C ILE A 194 14.43 2.81 -3.40
N ILE A 195 13.27 3.48 -3.33
CA ILE A 195 12.58 3.78 -2.07
C ILE A 195 11.66 2.64 -1.61
N GLY A 196 11.52 1.59 -2.43
CA GLY A 196 10.50 0.56 -2.33
C GLY A 196 10.52 -0.24 -1.02
N VAL A 197 11.66 -0.33 -0.34
CA VAL A 197 11.71 -1.01 0.97
C VAL A 197 10.78 -0.33 1.98
N ILE A 198 10.74 0.99 2.01
CA ILE A 198 9.89 1.75 2.94
C ILE A 198 8.50 1.95 2.35
N GLN A 199 8.44 2.43 1.10
CA GLN A 199 7.18 2.76 0.44
C GLN A 199 6.26 1.54 0.33
N ASP A 200 6.73 0.44 -0.24
CA ASP A 200 5.94 -0.76 -0.49
C ASP A 200 5.60 -1.52 0.82
N SER A 201 6.45 -1.42 1.85
CA SER A 201 6.10 -1.92 3.19
C SER A 201 4.93 -1.16 3.82
N CYS A 202 4.95 0.18 3.75
CA CYS A 202 3.84 1.00 4.24
C CYS A 202 2.57 0.83 3.39
N GLU A 203 2.72 0.75 2.08
CA GLU A 203 1.65 0.47 1.13
C GLU A 203 0.94 -0.83 1.47
N THR A 204 1.70 -1.92 1.62
CA THR A 204 1.15 -3.24 1.90
C THR A 204 0.53 -3.31 3.29
N ALA A 205 1.12 -2.62 4.28
CA ALA A 205 0.55 -2.51 5.62
C ALA A 205 -0.84 -1.87 5.58
N LEU A 206 -0.98 -0.76 4.86
CA LEU A 206 -2.26 -0.06 4.69
C LEU A 206 -3.27 -0.94 3.95
N ASN A 207 -2.90 -1.49 2.77
CA ASN A 207 -3.80 -2.34 1.98
C ASN A 207 -4.34 -3.52 2.78
N SER A 208 -3.49 -4.15 3.57
CA SER A 208 -3.85 -5.36 4.31
C SER A 208 -4.61 -5.07 5.60
N SER A 209 -4.27 -4.00 6.34
CA SER A 209 -5.01 -3.60 7.54
C SER A 209 -6.41 -3.11 7.20
N SER A 210 -6.54 -2.31 6.14
CA SER A 210 -7.83 -1.80 5.67
C SER A 210 -8.73 -2.91 5.13
N ASP A 211 -8.19 -3.99 4.56
CA ASP A 211 -8.95 -5.16 4.12
C ASP A 211 -9.70 -5.81 5.29
N VAL A 212 -9.00 -6.09 6.40
CA VAL A 212 -9.61 -6.61 7.63
C VAL A 212 -10.57 -5.59 8.24
N LEU A 213 -10.17 -4.31 8.28
CA LEU A 213 -10.95 -3.23 8.86
C LEU A 213 -12.31 -3.07 8.17
N LEU A 214 -12.34 -3.06 6.85
CA LEU A 214 -13.56 -2.95 6.06
C LEU A 214 -14.40 -4.21 6.16
N THR A 215 -13.79 -5.39 6.14
CA THR A 215 -14.48 -6.68 6.38
C THR A 215 -15.19 -6.70 7.76
N ALA A 216 -14.54 -6.13 8.79
CA ALA A 216 -15.11 -6.06 10.13
C ALA A 216 -16.16 -4.94 10.30
N THR A 217 -16.29 -4.06 9.32
CA THR A 217 -17.21 -2.91 9.34
C THR A 217 -18.50 -3.21 8.57
N ALA A 218 -18.45 -4.13 7.61
CA ALA A 218 -19.60 -4.60 6.81
C ALA A 218 -20.48 -5.56 7.60
#